data_81616ac99eb02e1af3bdf02e35c00c77
#
_entry.id   81616ac99eb02e1af3bdf02e35c00c77
#
_cell.length_a   1.000
_cell.length_b   1.000
_cell.length_c   1.000
_cell.angle_alpha   90.00
_cell.angle_beta   90.00
_cell.angle_gamma   90.00
#
_symmetry.space_group_name_H-M   'P 1'
#
loop_
_entity.id
_entity.type
_entity.pdbx_description
1 polymer ?
#
loop_
_entity_poly.entity_id
_entity_poly.type
_entity_poly.pdbx_seq_one_letter_code
_entity_poly.pdbx_strand_id
1 'polypeptide(L)'
;DFRKKRVVVVGGGNVAMDCTRSAKRLGAESVTCVYRRRKVDMTALPDEIEGAIGEGCEIMCMHAPLRISGDEDDNVTALWAQPQIVGPMDSGGRPRPMPADAPPVRIPCDIIIVAIGQGIETQPFEEYGVPIKRGVIDAMASSDVENIDGVFAGGDCVTGPATVIRAIAAGKVAAANIDEYLGFNHQITVDVEIPPVRLNTMPAGGRVNTTERSAG
;
A
#
# COMPACT_ATOMS: atom_id res chain seq x y z
N ASP A 1 -8.64 15.15 15.10
CA ASP A 1 -9.48 14.39 16.03
C ASP A 1 -10.55 13.65 15.24
N PHE A 2 -10.66 12.33 15.41
CA PHE A 2 -11.65 11.49 14.73
C PHE A 2 -12.95 11.30 15.53
N ARG A 3 -12.96 11.68 16.80
CA ARG A 3 -14.11 11.46 17.67
C ARG A 3 -15.38 12.10 17.13
N LYS A 4 -16.45 11.30 17.03
CA LYS A 4 -17.76 11.71 16.49
C LYS A 4 -17.71 12.19 15.02
N LYS A 5 -16.66 11.83 14.27
CA LYS A 5 -16.54 12.14 12.85
C LYS A 5 -16.92 10.93 11.99
N ARG A 6 -17.55 11.20 10.88
CA ARG A 6 -17.77 10.21 9.81
C ARG A 6 -16.55 10.25 8.91
N VAL A 7 -15.87 9.12 8.75
CA VAL A 7 -14.63 9.03 8.01
C VAL A 7 -14.84 8.18 6.77
N VAL A 8 -14.36 8.65 5.63
CA VAL A 8 -14.26 7.86 4.41
C VAL A 8 -12.79 7.62 4.09
N VAL A 9 -12.44 6.36 3.87
CA VAL A 9 -11.10 5.95 3.41
C VAL A 9 -11.22 5.48 1.96
N VAL A 10 -10.40 6.04 1.06
CA VAL A 10 -10.39 5.65 -0.36
C VAL A 10 -9.18 4.77 -0.62
N GLY A 11 -9.41 3.50 -0.96
CA GLY A 11 -8.34 2.54 -1.25
C GLY A 11 -8.74 1.10 -1.01
N GLY A 12 -7.85 0.15 -1.32
CA GLY A 12 -8.11 -1.28 -1.16
C GLY A 12 -6.85 -2.11 -0.85
N GLY A 13 -5.78 -1.45 -0.44
CA GLY A 13 -4.54 -2.07 0.04
C GLY A 13 -4.46 -2.11 1.57
N ASN A 14 -3.37 -2.69 2.11
CA ASN A 14 -3.15 -2.77 3.55
C ASN A 14 -3.18 -1.40 4.22
N VAL A 15 -2.58 -0.38 3.60
CA VAL A 15 -2.61 1.01 4.13
C VAL A 15 -4.05 1.52 4.28
N ALA A 16 -4.94 1.19 3.34
CA ALA A 16 -6.35 1.57 3.47
C ALA A 16 -7.01 0.86 4.66
N MET A 17 -6.70 -0.41 4.89
CA MET A 17 -7.21 -1.16 6.05
C MET A 17 -6.66 -0.59 7.36
N ASP A 18 -5.36 -0.28 7.44
CA ASP A 18 -4.74 0.36 8.59
C ASP A 18 -5.40 1.71 8.91
N CYS A 19 -5.62 2.56 7.90
CA CYS A 19 -6.32 3.84 8.06
C CYS A 19 -7.77 3.64 8.54
N THR A 20 -8.48 2.66 7.98
CA THR A 20 -9.87 2.34 8.31
C THR A 20 -10.00 1.90 9.76
N ARG A 21 -9.20 0.93 10.18
CA ARG A 21 -9.18 0.41 11.55
C ARG A 21 -8.70 1.46 12.56
N SER A 22 -7.64 2.20 12.21
CA SER A 22 -7.11 3.27 13.07
C SER A 22 -8.14 4.39 13.30
N ALA A 23 -8.83 4.85 12.24
CA ALA A 23 -9.89 5.85 12.39
C ALA A 23 -11.00 5.37 13.32
N LYS A 24 -11.42 4.10 13.19
CA LYS A 24 -12.44 3.50 14.07
C LYS A 24 -11.98 3.45 15.52
N ARG A 25 -10.78 2.97 15.77
CA ARG A 25 -10.17 2.88 17.11
C ARG A 25 -9.93 4.23 17.77
N LEU A 26 -9.72 5.29 16.97
CA LEU A 26 -9.59 6.67 17.43
C LEU A 26 -10.94 7.35 17.69
N GLY A 27 -12.05 6.62 17.62
CA GLY A 27 -13.38 7.05 18.05
C GLY A 27 -14.22 7.70 16.93
N ALA A 28 -13.94 7.39 15.66
CA ALA A 28 -14.83 7.78 14.56
C ALA A 28 -16.23 7.18 14.76
N GLU A 29 -17.27 7.98 14.51
CA GLU A 29 -18.67 7.55 14.58
C GLU A 29 -18.95 6.44 13.58
N SER A 30 -18.55 6.67 12.33
CA SER A 30 -18.59 5.68 11.25
C SER A 30 -17.35 5.76 10.40
N VAL A 31 -16.93 4.61 9.85
CA VAL A 31 -15.83 4.52 8.89
C VAL A 31 -16.28 3.69 7.71
N THR A 32 -16.22 4.27 6.50
CA THR A 32 -16.54 3.60 5.24
C THR A 32 -15.30 3.58 4.36
N CYS A 33 -14.82 2.39 4.01
CA CYS A 33 -13.75 2.22 3.04
C CYS A 33 -14.36 2.09 1.63
N VAL A 34 -14.02 3.02 0.74
CA VAL A 34 -14.53 3.06 -0.65
C VAL A 34 -13.48 2.48 -1.59
N TYR A 35 -13.88 1.45 -2.34
CA TYR A 35 -12.99 0.77 -3.28
C TYR A 35 -13.63 0.58 -4.65
N ARG A 36 -12.88 0.92 -5.71
CA ARG A 36 -13.40 0.93 -7.09
C ARG A 36 -13.59 -0.42 -7.75
N ARG A 37 -13.07 -1.52 -7.17
CA ARG A 37 -13.16 -2.89 -7.68
C ARG A 37 -13.94 -3.76 -6.71
N ARG A 38 -14.06 -5.07 -7.01
CA ARG A 38 -14.68 -6.05 -6.13
C ARG A 38 -13.82 -6.31 -4.89
N LYS A 39 -14.40 -6.80 -3.82
CA LYS A 39 -13.68 -7.20 -2.59
C LYS A 39 -12.55 -8.20 -2.88
N VAL A 40 -12.79 -9.17 -3.78
CA VAL A 40 -11.79 -10.17 -4.18
C VAL A 40 -10.61 -9.59 -4.97
N ASP A 41 -10.74 -8.39 -5.50
CA ASP A 41 -9.67 -7.69 -6.23
C ASP A 41 -8.86 -6.75 -5.31
N MET A 42 -9.17 -6.69 -4.02
CA MET A 42 -8.40 -5.93 -3.04
C MET A 42 -7.00 -6.52 -2.88
N THR A 43 -6.01 -5.64 -2.73
CA THR A 43 -4.62 -6.05 -2.50
C THR A 43 -4.27 -6.13 -1.02
N ALA A 44 -5.19 -5.73 -0.15
CA ALA A 44 -5.09 -5.96 1.29
C ALA A 44 -5.17 -7.44 1.62
N LEU A 45 -4.51 -7.84 2.70
CA LEU A 45 -4.62 -9.21 3.22
C LEU A 45 -6.07 -9.49 3.65
N PRO A 46 -6.59 -10.71 3.39
CA PRO A 46 -7.96 -11.07 3.79
C PRO A 46 -8.24 -10.83 5.26
N ASP A 47 -7.30 -11.17 6.14
CA ASP A 47 -7.42 -11.00 7.60
C ASP A 47 -7.56 -9.52 7.99
N GLU A 48 -6.88 -8.61 7.26
CA GLU A 48 -7.02 -7.16 7.50
C GLU A 48 -8.39 -6.63 7.08
N ILE A 49 -8.93 -7.15 6.00
CA ILE A 49 -10.28 -6.79 5.52
C ILE A 49 -11.34 -7.30 6.51
N GLU A 50 -11.24 -8.56 6.93
CA GLU A 50 -12.15 -9.15 7.90
C GLU A 50 -12.01 -8.48 9.28
N GLY A 51 -10.79 -8.10 9.69
CA GLY A 51 -10.55 -7.32 10.89
C GLY A 51 -11.25 -5.95 10.86
N ALA A 52 -11.18 -5.24 9.74
CA ALA A 52 -11.89 -3.96 9.59
C ALA A 52 -13.41 -4.12 9.68
N ILE A 53 -13.96 -5.17 9.03
CA ILE A 53 -15.40 -5.49 9.10
C ILE A 53 -15.80 -5.88 10.53
N GLY A 54 -14.99 -6.71 11.19
CA GLY A 54 -15.21 -7.14 12.58
C GLY A 54 -15.20 -5.98 13.60
N GLU A 55 -14.45 -4.92 13.30
CA GLU A 55 -14.44 -3.68 14.10
C GLU A 55 -15.61 -2.73 13.75
N GLY A 56 -16.53 -3.14 12.89
CA GLY A 56 -17.73 -2.38 12.51
C GLY A 56 -17.48 -1.30 11.47
N CYS A 57 -16.44 -1.45 10.63
CA CYS A 57 -16.23 -0.60 9.47
C CYS A 57 -16.98 -1.15 8.25
N GLU A 58 -17.44 -0.26 7.39
CA GLU A 58 -18.09 -0.61 6.13
C GLU A 58 -17.05 -0.68 4.99
N ILE A 59 -17.15 -1.72 4.15
CA ILE A 59 -16.36 -1.84 2.92
C ILE A 59 -17.28 -1.69 1.71
N MET A 60 -17.30 -0.51 1.12
CA MET A 60 -18.09 -0.17 -0.06
C MET A 60 -17.29 -0.42 -1.33
N CYS A 61 -17.41 -1.62 -1.88
CA CYS A 61 -16.77 -2.00 -3.14
C CYS A 61 -17.54 -1.50 -4.37
N MET A 62 -16.91 -1.54 -5.56
CA MET A 62 -17.47 -1.14 -6.85
C MET A 62 -17.94 0.32 -6.87
N HIS A 63 -17.23 1.21 -6.16
CA HIS A 63 -17.47 2.63 -6.13
C HIS A 63 -16.15 3.39 -6.32
N ALA A 64 -16.08 4.22 -7.36
CA ALA A 64 -14.92 5.08 -7.62
C ALA A 64 -15.18 6.50 -7.12
N PRO A 65 -14.23 7.14 -6.41
CA PRO A 65 -14.39 8.53 -6.00
C PRO A 65 -14.56 9.42 -7.24
N LEU A 66 -15.54 10.33 -7.21
CA LEU A 66 -15.86 11.22 -8.31
C LEU A 66 -15.58 12.70 -7.95
N ARG A 67 -16.09 13.15 -6.81
CA ARG A 67 -15.89 14.52 -6.33
C ARG A 67 -16.13 14.62 -4.82
N ILE A 68 -15.59 15.65 -4.22
CA ILE A 68 -15.80 16.02 -2.81
C ILE A 68 -16.73 17.23 -2.76
N SER A 69 -17.64 17.25 -1.79
CA SER A 69 -18.43 18.43 -1.47
C SER A 69 -17.92 19.04 -0.16
N GLY A 70 -17.83 20.37 -0.13
CA GLY A 70 -17.56 21.16 1.06
C GLY A 70 -18.77 22.03 1.43
N ASP A 71 -18.68 22.69 2.59
CA ASP A 71 -19.55 23.79 3.00
C ASP A 71 -18.90 25.15 2.69
N GLU A 72 -19.50 26.23 3.19
CA GLU A 72 -19.02 27.61 2.97
C GLU A 72 -17.70 27.90 3.71
N ASP A 73 -17.35 27.09 4.71
CA ASP A 73 -16.12 27.18 5.50
C ASP A 73 -15.04 26.20 5.00
N ASP A 74 -15.18 25.63 3.80
CA ASP A 74 -14.29 24.62 3.21
C ASP A 74 -14.18 23.30 3.99
N ASN A 75 -15.11 23.01 4.92
CA ASN A 75 -15.15 21.70 5.56
C ASN A 75 -15.76 20.66 4.63
N VAL A 76 -15.21 19.45 4.66
CA VAL A 76 -15.74 18.31 3.90
C VAL A 76 -17.12 17.92 4.44
N THR A 77 -18.09 17.73 3.53
CA THR A 77 -19.46 17.31 3.87
C THR A 77 -19.87 15.99 3.23
N ALA A 78 -19.25 15.61 2.12
CA ALA A 78 -19.49 14.33 1.48
C ALA A 78 -18.40 13.96 0.45
N LEU A 79 -18.22 12.66 0.24
CA LEU A 79 -17.65 12.10 -0.96
C LEU A 79 -18.78 11.64 -1.89
N TRP A 80 -18.71 11.99 -3.17
CA TRP A 80 -19.54 11.41 -4.22
C TRP A 80 -18.76 10.31 -4.91
N ALA A 81 -19.35 9.15 -5.02
CA ALA A 81 -18.73 7.98 -5.64
C ALA A 81 -19.59 7.48 -6.81
N GLN A 82 -18.95 7.20 -7.94
CA GLN A 82 -19.58 6.63 -9.12
C GLN A 82 -19.62 5.11 -8.97
N PRO A 83 -20.81 4.47 -9.01
CA PRO A 83 -20.91 3.02 -9.08
C PRO A 83 -20.14 2.47 -10.27
N GLN A 84 -19.54 1.30 -10.09
CA GLN A 84 -18.70 0.66 -11.10
C GLN A 84 -19.30 -0.69 -11.54
N ILE A 85 -18.97 -1.09 -12.75
CA ILE A 85 -19.17 -2.46 -13.28
C ILE A 85 -17.82 -3.09 -13.59
N VAL A 86 -17.82 -4.40 -13.72
CA VAL A 86 -16.64 -5.18 -14.09
C VAL A 86 -16.41 -5.05 -15.60
N GLY A 87 -15.29 -4.47 -15.98
CA GLY A 87 -14.86 -4.34 -17.37
C GLY A 87 -13.83 -5.40 -17.78
N PRO A 88 -13.15 -5.20 -18.94
CA PRO A 88 -12.10 -6.09 -19.41
C PRO A 88 -10.93 -6.20 -18.44
N MET A 89 -10.14 -7.27 -18.56
CA MET A 89 -8.90 -7.44 -17.78
C MET A 89 -7.88 -6.36 -18.11
N ASP A 90 -7.23 -5.84 -17.08
CA ASP A 90 -6.06 -4.96 -17.23
C ASP A 90 -4.79 -5.79 -17.52
N SER A 91 -3.67 -5.11 -17.81
CA SER A 91 -2.37 -5.77 -18.05
C SER A 91 -1.84 -6.55 -16.84
N GLY A 92 -2.37 -6.30 -15.65
CA GLY A 92 -2.05 -7.03 -14.41
C GLY A 92 -2.98 -8.19 -14.12
N GLY A 93 -3.86 -8.58 -15.07
CA GLY A 93 -4.80 -9.71 -14.92
C GLY A 93 -5.97 -9.44 -13.98
N ARG A 94 -6.28 -8.16 -13.68
CA ARG A 94 -7.43 -7.78 -12.84
C ARG A 94 -8.49 -7.07 -13.67
N PRO A 95 -9.79 -7.29 -13.40
CA PRO A 95 -10.87 -6.61 -14.10
C PRO A 95 -10.74 -5.09 -13.94
N ARG A 96 -10.77 -4.34 -15.04
CA ARG A 96 -10.79 -2.88 -15.02
C ARG A 96 -12.16 -2.40 -14.54
N PRO A 97 -12.23 -1.51 -13.53
CA PRO A 97 -13.51 -0.92 -13.15
C PRO A 97 -13.95 0.05 -14.25
N MET A 98 -15.23 0.01 -14.60
CA MET A 98 -15.86 0.93 -15.56
C MET A 98 -17.09 1.58 -14.91
N PRO A 99 -17.38 2.86 -15.22
CA PRO A 99 -18.58 3.50 -14.69
C PRO A 99 -19.84 2.72 -15.06
N ALA A 100 -20.70 2.49 -14.08
CA ALA A 100 -22.03 1.97 -14.32
C ALA A 100 -22.93 3.09 -14.85
N ASP A 101 -23.96 2.72 -15.62
CA ASP A 101 -25.06 3.63 -15.98
C ASP A 101 -26.02 3.78 -14.78
N ALA A 102 -25.54 4.46 -13.76
CA ALA A 102 -26.25 4.72 -12.51
C ALA A 102 -25.79 6.05 -11.92
N PRO A 103 -26.68 6.76 -11.20
CA PRO A 103 -26.33 8.05 -10.59
C PRO A 103 -25.23 7.87 -9.53
N PRO A 104 -24.37 8.89 -9.36
CA PRO A 104 -23.39 8.90 -8.28
C PRO A 104 -24.04 8.81 -6.89
N VAL A 105 -23.42 8.08 -5.99
CA VAL A 105 -23.86 7.92 -4.60
C VAL A 105 -23.19 8.98 -3.74
N ARG A 106 -23.99 9.68 -2.91
CA ARG A 106 -23.48 10.61 -1.91
C ARG A 106 -23.18 9.88 -0.61
N ILE A 107 -21.94 9.92 -0.16
CA ILE A 107 -21.47 9.36 1.09
C ILE A 107 -21.16 10.50 2.05
N PRO A 108 -22.03 10.81 3.03
CA PRO A 108 -21.80 11.89 3.98
C PRO A 108 -20.56 11.60 4.83
N CYS A 109 -19.63 12.54 4.90
CA CYS A 109 -18.41 12.41 5.70
C CYS A 109 -17.85 13.77 6.11
N ASP A 110 -17.06 13.77 7.17
CA ASP A 110 -16.39 14.94 7.71
C ASP A 110 -14.88 14.89 7.46
N ILE A 111 -14.35 13.69 7.15
CA ILE A 111 -12.94 13.47 6.85
C ILE A 111 -12.84 12.45 5.70
N ILE A 112 -11.93 12.72 4.76
CA ILE A 112 -11.56 11.78 3.70
C ILE A 112 -10.06 11.49 3.80
N ILE A 113 -9.71 10.20 3.85
CA ILE A 113 -8.33 9.71 3.83
C ILE A 113 -8.09 9.02 2.49
N VAL A 114 -7.11 9.50 1.74
CA VAL A 114 -6.75 8.93 0.44
C VAL A 114 -5.60 7.95 0.64
N ALA A 115 -5.87 6.64 0.42
CA ALA A 115 -4.93 5.53 0.62
C ALA A 115 -4.79 4.67 -0.66
N ILE A 116 -4.61 5.32 -1.80
CA ILE A 116 -4.55 4.69 -3.14
C ILE A 116 -3.13 4.37 -3.61
N GLY A 117 -2.14 4.54 -2.73
CA GLY A 117 -0.72 4.40 -3.03
C GLY A 117 -0.03 5.74 -3.27
N GLN A 118 1.28 5.68 -3.37
CA GLN A 118 2.14 6.82 -3.65
C GLN A 118 2.99 6.52 -4.89
N GLY A 119 3.35 7.53 -5.64
CA GLY A 119 4.33 7.47 -6.72
C GLY A 119 5.69 7.97 -6.24
N ILE A 120 6.71 7.67 -7.01
CA ILE A 120 8.04 8.26 -6.82
C ILE A 120 8.05 9.62 -7.53
N GLU A 121 8.52 10.64 -6.84
CA GLU A 121 8.76 11.96 -7.46
C GLU A 121 10.09 11.88 -8.21
N THR A 122 10.03 11.62 -9.52
CA THR A 122 11.21 11.35 -10.34
C THR A 122 11.80 12.60 -10.97
N GLN A 123 11.04 13.71 -11.06
CA GLN A 123 11.46 14.93 -11.73
C GLN A 123 12.84 15.44 -11.28
N PRO A 124 13.18 15.52 -9.99
CA PRO A 124 14.51 15.99 -9.57
C PRO A 124 15.64 15.10 -10.07
N PHE A 125 15.41 13.79 -10.19
CA PHE A 125 16.42 12.85 -10.70
C PHE A 125 16.57 12.96 -12.22
N GLU A 126 15.48 13.13 -12.96
CA GLU A 126 15.48 13.36 -14.42
C GLU A 126 16.25 14.63 -14.81
N GLU A 127 16.09 15.70 -14.03
CA GLU A 127 16.80 16.98 -14.23
C GLU A 127 18.33 16.84 -14.13
N TYR A 128 18.80 15.86 -13.33
CA TYR A 128 20.22 15.52 -13.19
C TYR A 128 20.65 14.36 -14.13
N GLY A 129 19.81 13.97 -15.07
CA GLY A 129 20.13 12.97 -16.08
C GLY A 129 20.01 11.52 -15.62
N VAL A 130 19.41 11.26 -14.44
CA VAL A 130 19.16 9.90 -13.96
C VAL A 130 18.07 9.25 -14.82
N PRO A 131 18.32 8.07 -15.42
CA PRO A 131 17.34 7.40 -16.27
C PRO A 131 16.12 6.95 -15.47
N ILE A 132 14.94 7.30 -15.97
CA ILE A 132 13.66 6.92 -15.38
C ILE A 132 12.89 6.01 -16.34
N LYS A 133 12.34 4.93 -15.79
CA LYS A 133 11.55 3.98 -16.54
C LYS A 133 10.28 3.61 -15.79
N ARG A 134 9.13 3.85 -16.41
CA ARG A 134 7.81 3.57 -15.80
C ARG A 134 7.57 4.27 -14.45
N GLY A 135 8.18 5.46 -14.26
CA GLY A 135 8.01 6.25 -13.04
C GLY A 135 8.87 5.80 -11.85
N VAL A 136 9.96 5.06 -12.11
CA VAL A 136 10.98 4.68 -11.13
C VAL A 136 12.37 4.85 -11.74
N ILE A 137 13.42 4.91 -10.92
CA ILE A 137 14.81 4.96 -11.40
C ILE A 137 15.14 3.64 -12.09
N ASP A 138 15.71 3.72 -13.30
CA ASP A 138 16.18 2.54 -14.04
C ASP A 138 17.56 2.15 -13.52
N ALA A 139 17.63 1.16 -12.66
CA ALA A 139 18.86 0.62 -12.10
C ALA A 139 18.97 -0.89 -12.37
N MET A 140 20.19 -1.37 -12.45
CA MET A 140 20.50 -2.79 -12.63
C MET A 140 20.24 -3.58 -11.34
N ALA A 141 20.31 -4.91 -11.41
CA ALA A 141 20.18 -5.78 -10.25
C ALA A 141 21.30 -5.57 -9.20
N SER A 142 22.44 -5.07 -9.64
CA SER A 142 23.58 -4.64 -8.82
C SER A 142 23.39 -3.26 -8.16
N SER A 143 22.26 -2.62 -8.40
CA SER A 143 21.93 -1.24 -7.99
C SER A 143 22.63 -0.13 -8.77
N ASP A 144 23.52 -0.42 -9.71
CA ASP A 144 24.14 0.60 -10.57
C ASP A 144 23.08 1.28 -11.43
N VAL A 145 23.19 2.59 -11.56
CA VAL A 145 22.38 3.37 -12.49
C VAL A 145 23.10 3.43 -13.84
N GLU A 146 22.47 2.91 -14.89
CA GLU A 146 23.08 2.81 -16.20
C GLU A 146 23.55 4.18 -16.72
N ASN A 147 24.77 4.21 -17.28
CA ASN A 147 25.43 5.39 -17.85
C ASN A 147 25.74 6.55 -16.86
N ILE A 148 25.65 6.33 -15.56
CA ILE A 148 26.08 7.33 -14.57
C ILE A 148 27.02 6.65 -13.57
N ASP A 149 28.30 6.90 -13.74
CA ASP A 149 29.34 6.33 -12.91
C ASP A 149 29.24 6.78 -11.44
N GLY A 150 29.35 5.84 -10.49
CA GLY A 150 29.29 6.11 -9.09
C GLY A 150 27.90 6.41 -8.50
N VAL A 151 26.82 6.21 -9.30
CA VAL A 151 25.45 6.36 -8.81
C VAL A 151 24.79 4.99 -8.65
N PHE A 152 24.23 4.77 -7.47
CA PHE A 152 23.55 3.53 -7.11
C PHE A 152 22.14 3.84 -6.62
N ALA A 153 21.18 2.98 -6.95
CA ALA A 153 19.79 3.12 -6.51
C ALA A 153 19.20 1.78 -6.11
N GLY A 154 18.31 1.79 -5.12
CA GLY A 154 17.65 0.56 -4.66
C GLY A 154 16.42 0.85 -3.79
N GLY A 155 15.62 -0.17 -3.51
CA GLY A 155 14.38 -0.02 -2.75
C GLY A 155 13.25 0.56 -3.59
N ASP A 156 12.33 1.28 -2.94
CA ASP A 156 11.10 1.75 -3.57
C ASP A 156 11.32 2.70 -4.76
N CYS A 157 12.43 3.44 -4.78
CA CYS A 157 12.76 4.31 -5.91
C CYS A 157 13.07 3.55 -7.22
N VAL A 158 13.38 2.25 -7.14
CA VAL A 158 13.64 1.35 -8.28
C VAL A 158 12.48 0.39 -8.53
N THR A 159 11.87 -0.15 -7.48
CA THR A 159 10.84 -1.20 -7.60
C THR A 159 9.41 -0.67 -7.55
N GLY A 160 9.21 0.59 -7.20
CA GLY A 160 7.95 1.11 -6.68
C GLY A 160 7.71 0.68 -5.23
N PRO A 161 6.66 1.20 -4.57
CA PRO A 161 6.34 0.89 -3.18
C PRO A 161 6.23 -0.61 -2.93
N ALA A 162 7.02 -1.12 -1.97
CA ALA A 162 7.11 -2.54 -1.65
C ALA A 162 7.19 -2.76 -0.13
N THR A 163 7.91 -3.80 0.32
CA THR A 163 8.04 -4.13 1.74
C THR A 163 9.39 -3.66 2.30
N VAL A 164 9.41 -3.39 3.61
CA VAL A 164 10.65 -3.03 4.35
C VAL A 164 11.76 -4.06 4.14
N ILE A 165 11.42 -5.35 4.11
CA ILE A 165 12.40 -6.43 3.87
C ILE A 165 13.08 -6.28 2.50
N ARG A 166 12.32 -5.93 1.46
CA ARG A 166 12.88 -5.69 0.12
C ARG A 166 13.75 -4.44 0.08
N ALA A 167 13.36 -3.38 0.76
CA ALA A 167 14.17 -2.17 0.86
C ALA A 167 15.51 -2.43 1.56
N ILE A 168 15.50 -3.19 2.67
CA ILE A 168 16.73 -3.60 3.38
C ILE A 168 17.61 -4.47 2.47
N ALA A 169 17.03 -5.43 1.77
CA ALA A 169 17.79 -6.29 0.85
C ALA A 169 18.45 -5.47 -0.28
N ALA A 170 17.71 -4.54 -0.88
CA ALA A 170 18.25 -3.64 -1.92
C ALA A 170 19.36 -2.74 -1.36
N GLY A 171 19.22 -2.22 -0.15
CA GLY A 171 20.26 -1.43 0.51
C GLY A 171 21.55 -2.23 0.76
N LYS A 172 21.44 -3.51 1.13
CA LYS A 172 22.61 -4.39 1.27
C LYS A 172 23.31 -4.63 -0.06
N VAL A 173 22.56 -4.86 -1.14
CA VAL A 173 23.10 -5.01 -2.49
C VAL A 173 23.83 -3.73 -2.91
N ALA A 174 23.18 -2.58 -2.76
CA ALA A 174 23.79 -1.29 -3.10
C ALA A 174 25.11 -1.06 -2.29
N ALA A 175 25.07 -1.31 -0.98
CA ALA A 175 26.26 -1.15 -0.13
C ALA A 175 27.43 -2.04 -0.56
N ALA A 176 27.19 -3.30 -0.93
CA ALA A 176 28.23 -4.20 -1.41
C ALA A 176 28.84 -3.74 -2.73
N ASN A 177 28.01 -3.27 -3.66
CA ASN A 177 28.50 -2.78 -4.94
C ASN A 177 29.22 -1.42 -4.84
N ILE A 178 28.79 -0.55 -3.91
CA ILE A 178 29.52 0.70 -3.60
C ILE A 178 30.90 0.37 -3.00
N ASP A 179 30.98 -0.59 -2.12
CA ASP A 179 32.25 -1.03 -1.51
C ASP A 179 33.23 -1.53 -2.58
N GLU A 180 32.74 -2.37 -3.50
CA GLU A 180 33.53 -2.86 -4.62
C GLU A 180 33.93 -1.71 -5.58
N TYR A 181 33.02 -0.82 -5.90
CA TYR A 181 33.27 0.36 -6.75
C TYR A 181 34.39 1.26 -6.18
N LEU A 182 34.43 1.40 -4.85
CA LEU A 182 35.45 2.17 -4.17
C LEU A 182 36.80 1.40 -4.04
N GLY A 183 36.88 0.20 -4.56
CA GLY A 183 38.09 -0.66 -4.52
C GLY A 183 38.32 -1.37 -3.22
N PHE A 184 37.28 -1.48 -2.37
CA PHE A 184 37.31 -2.29 -1.16
C PHE A 184 36.72 -3.67 -1.44
N ASN A 185 36.79 -4.54 -0.46
CA ASN A 185 36.20 -5.87 -0.52
C ASN A 185 35.81 -6.31 0.89
N HIS A 186 34.99 -5.52 1.54
CA HIS A 186 34.47 -5.83 2.86
C HIS A 186 33.32 -6.83 2.74
N GLN A 187 33.19 -7.72 3.70
CA GLN A 187 32.07 -8.64 3.77
C GLN A 187 30.84 -7.92 4.36
N ILE A 188 30.04 -7.27 3.50
CA ILE A 188 28.88 -6.48 3.91
C ILE A 188 27.63 -7.34 4.13
N THR A 189 27.59 -8.54 3.53
CA THR A 189 26.50 -9.51 3.75
C THR A 189 26.70 -10.20 5.09
N VAL A 190 25.73 -10.05 5.99
CA VAL A 190 25.68 -10.87 7.20
C VAL A 190 25.03 -12.21 6.82
N ASP A 191 25.82 -13.27 6.79
CA ASP A 191 25.31 -14.62 6.72
C ASP A 191 24.55 -14.90 8.02
N VAL A 192 23.22 -14.87 7.94
CA VAL A 192 22.38 -15.33 9.04
C VAL A 192 22.32 -16.84 8.95
N GLU A 193 23.08 -17.52 9.82
CA GLU A 193 22.93 -18.95 9.99
C GLU A 193 21.56 -19.23 10.61
N ILE A 194 20.62 -19.72 9.79
CA ILE A 194 19.31 -20.16 10.28
C ILE A 194 19.54 -21.52 10.93
N PRO A 195 19.46 -21.64 12.27
CA PRO A 195 19.66 -22.90 12.92
C PRO A 195 18.67 -23.95 12.39
N PRO A 196 19.10 -25.18 12.13
CA PRO A 196 18.18 -26.19 11.61
C PRO A 196 17.06 -26.43 12.61
N VAL A 197 15.82 -26.34 12.12
CA VAL A 197 14.63 -26.61 12.92
C VAL A 197 14.66 -28.07 13.34
N ARG A 198 14.81 -28.32 14.66
CA ARG A 198 14.71 -29.68 15.20
C ARG A 198 13.24 -30.07 15.26
N LEU A 199 12.77 -30.74 14.20
CA LEU A 199 11.35 -31.19 14.08
C LEU A 199 10.90 -32.04 15.28
N ASN A 200 11.86 -32.74 15.98
CA ASN A 200 11.54 -33.57 17.15
C ASN A 200 11.15 -32.77 18.41
N THR A 201 11.31 -31.45 18.40
CA THR A 201 10.92 -30.57 19.53
C THR A 201 9.64 -29.80 19.25
N MET A 202 9.04 -29.99 18.08
CA MET A 202 7.74 -29.40 17.79
C MET A 202 6.64 -30.19 18.50
N PRO A 203 5.71 -29.52 19.19
CA PRO A 203 4.50 -30.17 19.70
C PRO A 203 3.77 -30.86 18.56
N ALA A 204 3.27 -32.08 18.80
CA ALA A 204 2.55 -32.90 17.81
C ALA A 204 1.16 -32.33 17.41
N GLY A 205 0.82 -31.14 17.84
CA GLY A 205 -0.40 -30.42 17.46
C GLY A 205 -0.06 -29.34 16.42
N GLY A 206 -0.70 -29.35 15.26
CA GLY A 206 -0.47 -28.42 14.17
C GLY A 206 -0.40 -26.94 14.59
N ARG A 207 -0.41 -26.03 13.62
CA ARG A 207 -0.34 -24.59 13.85
C ARG A 207 -1.41 -24.14 14.88
N VAL A 208 -0.99 -23.63 16.02
CA VAL A 208 -1.88 -23.00 16.99
C VAL A 208 -2.25 -21.64 16.44
N ASN A 209 -3.50 -21.48 16.00
CA ASN A 209 -4.03 -20.16 15.66
C ASN A 209 -4.21 -19.36 16.96
N THR A 210 -3.41 -18.31 17.11
CA THR A 210 -3.63 -17.35 18.21
C THR A 210 -4.84 -16.49 17.85
N THR A 211 -5.80 -16.39 18.76
CA THR A 211 -6.92 -15.47 18.62
C THR A 211 -6.39 -14.04 18.71
N GLU A 212 -6.73 -13.21 17.74
CA GLU A 212 -6.41 -11.78 17.82
C GLU A 212 -7.04 -11.19 19.09
N ARG A 213 -6.31 -10.28 19.72
CA ARG A 213 -6.82 -9.54 20.87
C ARG A 213 -7.98 -8.66 20.39
N SER A 214 -9.14 -8.76 21.03
CA SER A 214 -10.25 -7.85 20.74
C SER A 214 -9.80 -6.41 20.89
N ALA A 215 -10.23 -5.54 19.95
CA ALA A 215 -10.07 -4.10 20.12
C ALA A 215 -10.82 -3.66 21.38
N GLY A 216 -10.09 -3.22 22.39
CA GLY A 216 -10.63 -2.74 23.66
C GLY A 216 -11.19 -1.34 23.54
#